data_da232a9b4fa71a73ce91851a9b52f870
#
_entry.id   da232a9b4fa71a73ce91851a9b52f870
#
_cell.length_a   1.000
_cell.length_b   1.000
_cell.length_c   1.000
_cell.angle_alpha   90.00
_cell.angle_beta   90.00
_cell.angle_gamma   90.00
#
_symmetry.space_group_name_H-M   'P 1'
#
loop_
_entity.id
_entity.type
_entity.pdbx_description
1 polymer ?
#
loop_
_entity_poly.entity_id
_entity_poly.type
_entity_poly.pdbx_seq_one_letter_code
_entity_poly.pdbx_strand_id
1 'polypeptide(L)'
;VKLRSYQQAAVDGIFDAWRSARSTLLVQPTGTGKTVTFAHVINRVPMGRTLVLAHREELIFQAADKIEAVTGAKPDIEMAEMRADHAMFGKARVVVSSIQTQCAGRNGDARMKRFNPQEFSLLVVDEAHHATAPTYRRVLEHYSQNSDLKILGVTATPDRHDEEALGQVFDSVAFDYELLDAIRDGWLVPIQQRSVVVDGLDYSSIRTTAGDLNGADLARVMEYEETLHGIASPTLELAAGRKTLVFAASVAHAERLCEIFNRHRPQCARFVTGTTPKDERRAMLADYAAGKFQMLVNVGVATEGFDEPGIQVVVMARPTKSRALYAQMAGRGTRPLPGLVDAHQEADARRAAIAASAKPACEIIDFVGNSGRHRLITTADILGGKYSDEVVARARAKAEEADGAAVDMAEALVDAERELAEERERAHRAAIRAKARYSCQVVDPFEVFHIEPWRERGWDKGRQPSEKMLALLERNGIDTAGLTFTQAKQLVGEIIHRYEERQCSFKQARLLARYGYPTDVPFAEASRLIDALAKNNWKRPEPAAPVEVY
;
A
#
# COMPACT_ATOMS: atom_id res chain seq x y z
N VAL A 1 -18.56 11.80 10.81
CA VAL A 1 -17.70 11.59 9.63
C VAL A 1 -18.33 10.49 8.79
N LYS A 2 -18.63 10.75 7.50
CA LYS A 2 -19.22 9.76 6.58
C LYS A 2 -18.10 8.85 6.04
N LEU A 3 -18.37 7.54 5.96
CA LEU A 3 -17.46 6.58 5.34
C LEU A 3 -17.46 6.71 3.82
N ARG A 4 -16.29 6.55 3.21
CA ARG A 4 -16.12 6.33 1.77
C ARG A 4 -16.47 4.87 1.43
N SER A 5 -16.75 4.57 0.17
CA SER A 5 -17.19 3.24 -0.27
C SER A 5 -16.26 2.11 0.17
N TYR A 6 -14.95 2.25 -0.05
CA TYR A 6 -13.97 1.25 0.39
C TYR A 6 -13.86 1.13 1.91
N GLN A 7 -14.06 2.22 2.66
CA GLN A 7 -14.07 2.17 4.13
C GLN A 7 -15.31 1.44 4.65
N GLN A 8 -16.46 1.63 4.01
CA GLN A 8 -17.66 0.87 4.33
C GLN A 8 -17.45 -0.62 4.05
N ALA A 9 -16.90 -0.96 2.88
CA ALA A 9 -16.56 -2.33 2.52
C ALA A 9 -15.56 -2.95 3.51
N ALA A 10 -14.57 -2.18 3.97
CA ALA A 10 -13.61 -2.62 4.98
C ALA A 10 -14.30 -2.91 6.34
N VAL A 11 -15.17 -2.01 6.79
CA VAL A 11 -15.94 -2.23 8.04
C VAL A 11 -16.80 -3.48 7.93
N ASP A 12 -17.53 -3.66 6.84
CA ASP A 12 -18.39 -4.84 6.64
C ASP A 12 -17.56 -6.12 6.55
N GLY A 13 -16.45 -6.11 5.81
CA GLY A 13 -15.51 -7.23 5.71
C GLY A 13 -14.91 -7.65 7.07
N ILE A 14 -14.62 -6.69 7.96
CA ILE A 14 -14.14 -6.98 9.32
C ILE A 14 -15.21 -7.74 10.13
N PHE A 15 -16.45 -7.29 10.11
CA PHE A 15 -17.52 -7.96 10.82
C PHE A 15 -17.85 -9.33 10.22
N ASP A 16 -17.75 -9.50 8.92
CA ASP A 16 -17.91 -10.80 8.25
C ASP A 16 -16.77 -11.76 8.62
N ALA A 17 -15.53 -11.30 8.63
CA ALA A 17 -14.38 -12.10 9.07
C ALA A 17 -14.53 -12.57 10.53
N TRP A 18 -15.04 -11.72 11.41
CA TRP A 18 -15.27 -12.07 12.83
C TRP A 18 -16.37 -13.08 13.08
N ARG A 19 -17.14 -13.50 12.07
CA ARG A 19 -18.08 -14.64 12.20
C ARG A 19 -17.36 -15.98 12.33
N SER A 20 -16.18 -16.10 11.75
CA SER A 20 -15.39 -17.35 11.72
C SER A 20 -14.00 -17.22 12.34
N ALA A 21 -13.51 -16.00 12.56
CA ALA A 21 -12.20 -15.69 13.11
C ALA A 21 -12.32 -14.85 14.38
N ARG A 22 -11.30 -14.91 15.22
CA ARG A 22 -11.19 -14.09 16.42
C ARG A 22 -10.40 -12.82 16.14
N SER A 23 -9.34 -12.95 15.36
CA SER A 23 -8.44 -11.87 14.97
C SER A 23 -8.44 -11.68 13.46
N THR A 24 -8.43 -10.43 13.01
CA THR A 24 -8.37 -10.11 11.58
C THR A 24 -7.52 -8.89 11.31
N LEU A 25 -6.97 -8.83 10.11
CA LEU A 25 -6.11 -7.74 9.65
C LEU A 25 -6.87 -6.88 8.63
N LEU A 26 -6.75 -5.56 8.79
CA LEU A 26 -7.10 -4.55 7.81
C LEU A 26 -5.82 -4.00 7.19
N VAL A 27 -5.64 -4.21 5.90
CA VAL A 27 -4.58 -3.57 5.11
C VAL A 27 -5.19 -2.40 4.36
N GLN A 28 -4.71 -1.18 4.67
CA GLN A 28 -5.24 0.05 4.09
C GLN A 28 -4.13 1.11 4.03
N PRO A 29 -3.82 1.74 2.86
CA PRO A 29 -2.64 2.57 2.70
C PRO A 29 -2.67 3.84 3.54
N THR A 30 -1.48 4.45 3.71
CA THR A 30 -1.36 5.77 4.32
C THR A 30 -2.16 6.80 3.51
N GLY A 31 -2.85 7.71 4.20
CA GLY A 31 -3.63 8.76 3.53
C GLY A 31 -5.10 8.41 3.25
N THR A 32 -5.50 7.14 3.38
CA THR A 32 -6.87 6.70 3.10
C THR A 32 -7.79 6.68 4.33
N GLY A 33 -7.30 7.12 5.50
CA GLY A 33 -8.12 7.27 6.71
C GLY A 33 -8.35 5.99 7.51
N LYS A 34 -7.31 5.17 7.71
CA LYS A 34 -7.33 3.98 8.58
C LYS A 34 -8.02 4.23 9.92
N THR A 35 -7.66 5.34 10.57
CA THR A 35 -8.21 5.73 11.88
C THR A 35 -9.71 5.96 11.84
N VAL A 36 -10.23 6.54 10.75
CA VAL A 36 -11.68 6.71 10.55
C VAL A 36 -12.35 5.34 10.39
N THR A 37 -11.75 4.44 9.61
CA THR A 37 -12.28 3.08 9.41
C THR A 37 -12.40 2.34 10.74
N PHE A 38 -11.33 2.25 11.53
CA PHE A 38 -11.41 1.52 12.80
C PHE A 38 -12.26 2.26 13.86
N ALA A 39 -12.36 3.60 13.84
CA ALA A 39 -13.28 4.33 14.71
C ALA A 39 -14.76 3.96 14.43
N HIS A 40 -15.13 3.75 13.17
CA HIS A 40 -16.46 3.23 12.82
C HIS A 40 -16.65 1.76 13.23
N VAL A 41 -15.60 0.93 13.17
CA VAL A 41 -15.64 -0.43 13.76
C VAL A 41 -15.92 -0.36 15.25
N ILE A 42 -15.20 0.50 16.00
CA ILE A 42 -15.43 0.73 17.43
C ILE A 42 -16.87 1.17 17.69
N ASN A 43 -17.38 2.09 16.88
CA ASN A 43 -18.76 2.60 17.03
C ASN A 43 -19.82 1.51 16.82
N ARG A 44 -19.55 0.56 15.90
CA ARG A 44 -20.47 -0.53 15.56
C ARG A 44 -20.44 -1.71 16.57
N VAL A 45 -19.37 -1.84 17.38
CA VAL A 45 -19.31 -2.86 18.46
C VAL A 45 -20.22 -2.42 19.62
N PRO A 46 -21.31 -3.17 19.95
CA PRO A 46 -22.38 -2.64 20.77
C PRO A 46 -22.08 -2.58 22.26
N MET A 47 -21.25 -3.49 22.77
CA MET A 47 -21.00 -3.65 24.21
C MET A 47 -19.53 -3.87 24.51
N GLY A 48 -19.16 -3.66 25.79
CA GLY A 48 -17.80 -3.82 26.28
C GLY A 48 -16.91 -2.62 25.97
N ARG A 49 -15.70 -2.71 26.47
CA ARG A 49 -14.67 -1.67 26.26
C ARG A 49 -13.82 -2.01 25.07
N THR A 50 -13.23 -0.98 24.50
CA THR A 50 -12.23 -1.11 23.43
C THR A 50 -10.88 -0.60 23.91
N LEU A 51 -9.82 -1.37 23.66
CA LEU A 51 -8.44 -0.93 23.78
C LEU A 51 -7.87 -0.66 22.39
N VAL A 52 -7.31 0.53 22.19
CA VAL A 52 -6.57 0.90 20.99
C VAL A 52 -5.10 1.04 21.34
N LEU A 53 -4.25 0.27 20.69
CA LEU A 53 -2.80 0.29 20.90
C LEU A 53 -2.12 1.04 19.75
N ALA A 54 -1.32 2.04 20.09
CA ALA A 54 -0.43 2.73 19.18
C ALA A 54 0.97 2.85 19.80
N HIS A 55 1.98 3.16 19.00
CA HIS A 55 3.37 3.18 19.50
C HIS A 55 3.94 4.60 19.65
N ARG A 56 3.30 5.63 19.08
CA ARG A 56 3.73 7.04 19.16
C ARG A 56 2.66 7.92 19.79
N GLU A 57 3.12 8.92 20.53
CA GLU A 57 2.26 9.90 21.20
C GLU A 57 1.32 10.63 20.23
N GLU A 58 1.84 11.08 19.09
CA GLU A 58 1.07 11.79 18.08
C GLU A 58 -0.09 10.94 17.53
N LEU A 59 0.16 9.64 17.32
CA LEU A 59 -0.87 8.70 16.84
C LEU A 59 -1.94 8.46 17.89
N ILE A 60 -1.58 8.43 19.18
CA ILE A 60 -2.51 8.24 20.29
C ILE A 60 -3.51 9.40 20.36
N PHE A 61 -3.03 10.64 20.30
CA PHE A 61 -3.91 11.81 20.31
C PHE A 61 -4.78 11.89 19.05
N GLN A 62 -4.20 11.65 17.87
CA GLN A 62 -4.97 11.63 16.63
C GLN A 62 -6.03 10.52 16.60
N ALA A 63 -5.72 9.35 17.14
CA ALA A 63 -6.70 8.27 17.26
C ALA A 63 -7.82 8.68 18.23
N ALA A 64 -7.49 9.26 19.38
CA ALA A 64 -8.48 9.74 20.35
C ALA A 64 -9.42 10.78 19.73
N ASP A 65 -8.88 11.81 19.07
CA ASP A 65 -9.68 12.85 18.41
C ASP A 65 -10.61 12.29 17.32
N LYS A 66 -10.11 11.35 16.50
CA LYS A 66 -10.93 10.73 15.44
C LYS A 66 -12.00 9.80 16.01
N ILE A 67 -11.69 9.05 17.08
CA ILE A 67 -12.66 8.20 17.77
C ILE A 67 -13.76 9.09 18.39
N GLU A 68 -13.40 10.16 19.07
CA GLU A 68 -14.37 11.11 19.63
C GLU A 68 -15.27 11.70 18.53
N ALA A 69 -14.69 12.12 17.41
CA ALA A 69 -15.43 12.69 16.27
C ALA A 69 -16.41 11.71 15.62
N VAL A 70 -16.14 10.39 15.68
CA VAL A 70 -16.99 9.35 15.09
C VAL A 70 -18.00 8.81 16.10
N THR A 71 -17.57 8.56 17.33
CA THR A 71 -18.39 7.89 18.36
C THR A 71 -19.18 8.86 19.23
N GLY A 72 -18.82 10.14 19.25
CA GLY A 72 -19.35 11.15 20.15
C GLY A 72 -18.89 10.99 21.62
N ALA A 73 -18.06 10.00 21.92
CA ALA A 73 -17.56 9.70 23.26
C ALA A 73 -16.05 9.93 23.32
N LYS A 74 -15.60 10.71 24.30
CA LYS A 74 -14.18 10.99 24.50
C LYS A 74 -13.46 9.76 25.04
N PRO A 75 -12.40 9.26 24.37
CA PRO A 75 -11.58 8.18 24.88
C PRO A 75 -10.72 8.63 26.07
N ASP A 76 -10.44 7.71 27.00
CA ASP A 76 -9.36 7.88 27.96
C ASP A 76 -8.00 7.57 27.34
N ILE A 77 -6.97 8.27 27.78
CA ILE A 77 -5.59 8.07 27.34
C ILE A 77 -4.79 7.42 28.46
N GLU A 78 -4.15 6.27 28.15
CA GLU A 78 -3.24 5.56 29.04
C GLU A 78 -1.82 5.63 28.45
N MET A 79 -1.08 6.71 28.80
CA MET A 79 0.27 6.95 28.26
C MET A 79 1.10 7.81 29.23
N ALA A 80 2.35 7.42 29.46
CA ALA A 80 3.27 8.13 30.37
C ALA A 80 2.63 8.46 31.72
N GLU A 81 2.43 9.74 32.07
CA GLU A 81 1.79 10.19 33.31
C GLU A 81 0.25 10.14 33.22
N MET A 82 -0.31 10.09 32.02
CA MET A 82 -1.75 10.01 31.80
C MET A 82 -2.26 8.60 32.13
N ARG A 83 -3.33 8.55 32.91
CA ARG A 83 -3.95 7.29 33.33
C ARG A 83 -5.42 7.28 32.98
N ALA A 84 -5.85 6.21 32.35
CA ALA A 84 -7.26 5.91 32.14
C ALA A 84 -7.94 5.51 33.48
N ASP A 85 -9.27 5.56 33.50
CA ASP A 85 -10.10 5.13 34.61
C ASP A 85 -9.87 5.96 35.93
N HIS A 86 -9.83 7.28 35.81
CA HIS A 86 -9.85 8.14 36.99
C HIS A 86 -11.22 8.08 37.68
N ALA A 87 -11.18 7.82 38.97
CA ALA A 87 -12.33 7.46 39.81
C ALA A 87 -13.51 8.46 39.82
N MET A 88 -13.34 9.70 39.35
CA MET A 88 -14.40 10.74 39.41
C MET A 88 -15.44 10.66 38.29
N PHE A 89 -15.14 10.03 37.12
CA PHE A 89 -15.99 10.09 35.93
C PHE A 89 -16.41 8.71 35.40
N GLY A 90 -16.10 7.64 36.11
CA GLY A 90 -16.35 6.27 35.64
C GLY A 90 -15.32 5.78 34.63
N LYS A 91 -15.55 4.59 34.06
CA LYS A 91 -14.67 3.96 33.07
C LYS A 91 -15.06 4.41 31.68
N ALA A 92 -14.13 4.95 30.92
CA ALA A 92 -14.37 5.24 29.50
C ALA A 92 -14.60 3.96 28.69
N ARG A 93 -15.48 4.03 27.71
CA ARG A 93 -15.75 2.93 26.78
C ARG A 93 -14.53 2.59 25.93
N VAL A 94 -13.73 3.58 25.57
CA VAL A 94 -12.52 3.44 24.75
C VAL A 94 -11.31 3.92 25.53
N VAL A 95 -10.26 3.11 25.53
CA VAL A 95 -8.94 3.46 26.05
C VAL A 95 -7.96 3.47 24.90
N VAL A 96 -7.27 4.58 24.67
CA VAL A 96 -6.16 4.66 23.72
C VAL A 96 -4.86 4.64 24.50
N SER A 97 -3.99 3.69 24.21
CA SER A 97 -2.78 3.45 25.00
C SER A 97 -1.53 3.26 24.15
N SER A 98 -0.38 3.67 24.70
CA SER A 98 0.88 3.26 24.10
C SER A 98 1.25 1.84 24.52
N ILE A 99 1.82 1.08 23.57
CA ILE A 99 2.29 -0.29 23.84
C ILE A 99 3.37 -0.30 24.94
N GLN A 100 4.24 0.71 24.96
CA GLN A 100 5.29 0.86 25.97
C GLN A 100 4.68 1.00 27.36
N THR A 101 3.62 1.81 27.48
CA THR A 101 2.91 2.04 28.75
C THR A 101 2.23 0.76 29.24
N GLN A 102 1.58 -0.01 28.37
CA GLN A 102 0.96 -1.28 28.75
C GLN A 102 1.99 -2.26 29.33
N CYS A 103 3.21 -2.27 28.78
CA CYS A 103 4.31 -3.14 29.25
C CYS A 103 5.08 -2.55 30.43
N ALA A 104 4.96 -1.25 30.73
CA ALA A 104 5.70 -0.58 31.80
C ALA A 104 5.31 -1.13 33.19
N GLY A 105 6.31 -1.28 34.06
CA GLY A 105 6.17 -1.74 35.45
C GLY A 105 7.43 -2.43 35.92
N ARG A 106 7.57 -2.55 37.26
CA ARG A 106 8.71 -3.25 37.87
C ARG A 106 8.24 -4.61 38.42
N ASN A 107 9.13 -5.59 38.49
CA ASN A 107 8.89 -6.89 39.16
C ASN A 107 7.64 -7.65 38.66
N GLY A 108 7.33 -7.61 37.35
CA GLY A 108 6.18 -8.32 36.79
C GLY A 108 4.83 -7.62 36.96
N ASP A 109 4.80 -6.42 37.54
CA ASP A 109 3.58 -5.61 37.72
C ASP A 109 3.39 -4.65 36.53
N ALA A 110 3.24 -5.24 35.32
CA ALA A 110 3.01 -4.48 34.10
C ALA A 110 1.68 -3.69 34.20
N ARG A 111 1.69 -2.46 33.66
CA ARG A 111 0.56 -1.51 33.79
C ARG A 111 -0.74 -2.04 33.17
N MET A 112 -0.65 -2.92 32.16
CA MET A 112 -1.79 -3.64 31.59
C MET A 112 -2.57 -4.46 32.62
N LYS A 113 -1.93 -4.98 33.69
CA LYS A 113 -2.59 -5.76 34.76
C LYS A 113 -3.60 -4.98 35.58
N ARG A 114 -3.61 -3.64 35.48
CA ARG A 114 -4.64 -2.79 36.10
C ARG A 114 -6.00 -2.95 35.42
N PHE A 115 -6.02 -3.41 34.20
CA PHE A 115 -7.23 -3.59 33.42
C PHE A 115 -7.67 -5.06 33.48
N ASN A 116 -8.95 -5.27 33.80
CA ASN A 116 -9.53 -6.60 33.72
C ASN A 116 -9.78 -6.96 32.24
N PRO A 117 -9.14 -7.99 31.67
CA PRO A 117 -9.34 -8.41 30.28
C PRO A 117 -10.80 -8.67 29.92
N GLN A 118 -11.61 -9.16 30.87
CA GLN A 118 -13.03 -9.50 30.66
C GLN A 118 -13.91 -8.27 30.38
N GLU A 119 -13.44 -7.07 30.62
CA GLU A 119 -14.17 -5.84 30.31
C GLU A 119 -14.04 -5.44 28.82
N PHE A 120 -13.03 -5.96 28.12
CA PHE A 120 -12.73 -5.57 26.76
C PHE A 120 -13.32 -6.55 25.73
N SER A 121 -14.13 -6.02 24.83
CA SER A 121 -14.71 -6.78 23.71
C SER A 121 -13.95 -6.58 22.40
N LEU A 122 -13.16 -5.51 22.29
CA LEU A 122 -12.37 -5.20 21.10
C LEU A 122 -10.97 -4.69 21.50
N LEU A 123 -9.96 -5.20 20.80
CA LEU A 123 -8.60 -4.70 20.82
C LEU A 123 -8.18 -4.32 19.40
N VAL A 124 -7.80 -3.06 19.21
CA VAL A 124 -7.29 -2.54 17.93
C VAL A 124 -5.78 -2.31 18.05
N VAL A 125 -5.02 -2.87 17.13
CA VAL A 125 -3.56 -2.65 17.02
C VAL A 125 -3.31 -1.78 15.81
N ASP A 126 -3.01 -0.50 16.03
CA ASP A 126 -2.60 0.40 14.96
C ASP A 126 -1.13 0.13 14.59
N GLU A 127 -0.79 0.29 13.32
CA GLU A 127 0.49 -0.12 12.72
C GLU A 127 0.85 -1.57 13.08
N ALA A 128 -0.09 -2.48 12.78
CA ALA A 128 -0.05 -3.89 13.17
C ALA A 128 1.15 -4.68 12.63
N HIS A 129 1.96 -4.14 11.72
CA HIS A 129 3.24 -4.74 11.32
C HIS A 129 4.22 -4.86 12.50
N HIS A 130 4.02 -4.10 13.59
CA HIS A 130 4.75 -4.27 14.84
C HIS A 130 4.20 -5.39 15.74
N ALA A 131 3.05 -5.99 15.43
CA ALA A 131 2.39 -6.98 16.31
C ALA A 131 3.20 -8.26 16.53
N THR A 132 4.18 -8.53 15.67
CA THR A 132 5.12 -9.66 15.80
C THR A 132 6.16 -9.47 16.90
N ALA A 133 6.38 -8.23 17.37
CA ALA A 133 7.35 -7.94 18.41
C ALA A 133 6.93 -8.54 19.78
N PRO A 134 7.90 -8.97 20.61
CA PRO A 134 7.59 -9.59 21.91
C PRO A 134 6.72 -8.74 22.84
N THR A 135 6.87 -7.43 22.80
CA THR A 135 6.07 -6.49 23.59
C THR A 135 4.59 -6.52 23.22
N TYR A 136 4.29 -6.56 21.92
CA TYR A 136 2.92 -6.67 21.42
C TYR A 136 2.32 -8.04 21.75
N ARG A 137 3.06 -9.13 21.51
CA ARG A 137 2.61 -10.49 21.83
C ARG A 137 2.21 -10.61 23.30
N ARG A 138 3.03 -10.07 24.22
CA ARG A 138 2.74 -10.09 25.65
C ARG A 138 1.44 -9.35 26.02
N VAL A 139 1.14 -8.23 25.36
CA VAL A 139 -0.12 -7.49 25.58
C VAL A 139 -1.29 -8.26 24.96
N LEU A 140 -1.14 -8.76 23.75
CA LEU A 140 -2.15 -9.60 23.09
C LEU A 140 -2.51 -10.83 23.94
N GLU A 141 -1.53 -11.55 24.47
CA GLU A 141 -1.72 -12.70 25.37
C GLU A 141 -2.50 -12.32 26.63
N HIS A 142 -2.16 -11.17 27.25
CA HIS A 142 -2.87 -10.70 28.44
C HIS A 142 -4.36 -10.48 28.18
N TYR A 143 -4.72 -9.71 27.16
CA TYR A 143 -6.12 -9.43 26.84
C TYR A 143 -6.84 -10.62 26.22
N SER A 144 -6.11 -11.55 25.60
CA SER A 144 -6.66 -12.81 25.03
C SER A 144 -7.14 -13.81 26.08
N GLN A 145 -6.95 -13.55 27.37
CA GLN A 145 -7.61 -14.29 28.45
C GLN A 145 -9.14 -14.15 28.40
N ASN A 146 -9.66 -13.09 27.76
CA ASN A 146 -11.06 -13.03 27.37
C ASN A 146 -11.26 -13.76 26.03
N SER A 147 -11.98 -14.90 26.05
CA SER A 147 -12.25 -15.71 24.86
C SER A 147 -13.11 -14.98 23.81
N ASP A 148 -13.94 -14.03 24.25
CA ASP A 148 -14.88 -13.31 23.40
C ASP A 148 -14.26 -12.03 22.78
N LEU A 149 -13.02 -11.69 23.18
CA LEU A 149 -12.29 -10.54 22.65
C LEU A 149 -12.11 -10.67 21.12
N LYS A 150 -12.55 -9.68 20.38
CA LYS A 150 -12.20 -9.51 18.97
C LYS A 150 -10.95 -8.66 18.81
N ILE A 151 -10.08 -9.04 17.88
CA ILE A 151 -8.82 -8.33 17.64
C ILE A 151 -8.80 -7.83 16.20
N LEU A 152 -8.49 -6.55 16.03
CA LEU A 152 -8.32 -5.91 14.73
C LEU A 152 -6.88 -5.37 14.63
N GLY A 153 -6.09 -5.94 13.74
CA GLY A 153 -4.84 -5.32 13.31
C GLY A 153 -5.10 -4.36 12.15
N VAL A 154 -4.47 -3.20 12.19
CA VAL A 154 -4.56 -2.19 11.12
C VAL A 154 -3.16 -1.82 10.66
N THR A 155 -2.87 -1.96 9.38
CA THR A 155 -1.56 -1.64 8.82
C THR A 155 -1.67 -1.01 7.44
N ALA A 156 -0.62 -0.31 7.00
CA ALA A 156 -0.58 0.27 5.66
C ALA A 156 -0.16 -0.78 4.62
N THR A 157 1.13 -0.95 4.44
CA THR A 157 1.70 -1.88 3.45
C THR A 157 2.76 -2.70 4.16
N PRO A 158 2.47 -3.95 4.53
CA PRO A 158 3.44 -4.80 5.19
C PRO A 158 4.54 -5.24 4.21
N ASP A 159 5.73 -5.48 4.72
CA ASP A 159 6.80 -6.16 3.98
C ASP A 159 6.43 -7.64 3.74
N ARG A 160 7.05 -8.28 2.74
CA ARG A 160 6.80 -9.71 2.44
C ARG A 160 7.08 -10.64 3.64
N HIS A 161 8.12 -10.33 4.40
CA HIS A 161 8.44 -11.07 5.63
C HIS A 161 7.41 -10.79 6.73
N ASP A 162 6.93 -9.56 6.81
CA ASP A 162 5.88 -9.17 7.76
C ASP A 162 4.55 -9.84 7.43
N GLU A 163 4.22 -10.03 6.14
CA GLU A 163 2.99 -10.73 5.73
C GLU A 163 2.92 -12.15 6.30
N GLU A 164 4.01 -12.92 6.22
CA GLU A 164 4.07 -14.28 6.77
C GLU A 164 3.99 -14.28 8.30
N ALA A 165 4.71 -13.35 8.94
CA ALA A 165 4.71 -13.19 10.38
C ALA A 165 3.36 -12.68 10.92
N LEU A 166 2.68 -11.80 10.20
CA LEU A 166 1.33 -11.32 10.52
C LEU A 166 0.28 -12.44 10.37
N GLY A 167 0.45 -13.33 9.39
CA GLY A 167 -0.38 -14.53 9.24
C GLY A 167 -0.29 -15.50 10.43
N GLN A 168 0.76 -15.40 11.27
CA GLN A 168 0.88 -16.15 12.52
C GLN A 168 0.20 -15.45 13.71
N VAL A 169 -0.10 -14.16 13.60
CA VAL A 169 -0.73 -13.35 14.66
C VAL A 169 -2.22 -13.17 14.41
N PHE A 170 -2.61 -13.00 13.16
CA PHE A 170 -3.99 -12.77 12.76
C PHE A 170 -4.56 -13.95 11.99
N ASP A 171 -5.76 -14.42 12.38
CA ASP A 171 -6.42 -15.58 11.79
C ASP A 171 -6.88 -15.36 10.35
N SER A 172 -7.10 -14.09 9.96
CA SER A 172 -7.62 -13.73 8.64
C SER A 172 -7.21 -12.32 8.22
N VAL A 173 -7.35 -12.03 6.92
CA VAL A 173 -7.31 -10.67 6.37
C VAL A 173 -8.72 -10.32 5.91
N ALA A 174 -9.35 -9.37 6.61
CA ALA A 174 -10.73 -8.95 6.32
C ALA A 174 -10.84 -8.09 5.07
N PHE A 175 -9.85 -7.23 4.88
CA PHE A 175 -9.81 -6.31 3.75
C PHE A 175 -8.37 -5.97 3.39
N ASP A 176 -8.05 -6.13 2.11
CA ASP A 176 -6.73 -5.83 1.54
C ASP A 176 -6.90 -4.79 0.44
N TYR A 177 -6.63 -3.53 0.79
CA TYR A 177 -6.73 -2.38 -0.11
C TYR A 177 -5.36 -1.73 -0.24
N GLU A 178 -4.75 -1.86 -1.39
CA GLU A 178 -3.39 -1.41 -1.63
C GLU A 178 -3.31 0.05 -2.11
N LEU A 179 -2.11 0.61 -2.11
CA LEU A 179 -1.86 1.98 -2.55
C LEU A 179 -2.27 2.19 -4.02
N LEU A 180 -1.99 1.21 -4.87
CA LEU A 180 -2.37 1.23 -6.27
C LEU A 180 -3.89 1.21 -6.46
N ASP A 181 -4.62 0.40 -5.65
CA ASP A 181 -6.09 0.37 -5.68
C ASP A 181 -6.67 1.75 -5.33
N ALA A 182 -6.11 2.40 -4.29
CA ALA A 182 -6.55 3.74 -3.88
C ALA A 182 -6.27 4.83 -4.93
N ILE A 183 -5.19 4.72 -5.68
CA ILE A 183 -4.87 5.60 -6.82
C ILE A 183 -5.84 5.35 -7.97
N ARG A 184 -6.07 4.09 -8.36
CA ARG A 184 -7.00 3.70 -9.43
C ARG A 184 -8.44 4.15 -9.14
N ASP A 185 -8.85 4.03 -7.88
CA ASP A 185 -10.16 4.50 -7.43
C ASP A 185 -10.24 6.04 -7.30
N GLY A 186 -9.15 6.78 -7.51
CA GLY A 186 -9.09 8.23 -7.40
C GLY A 186 -9.24 8.76 -5.97
N TRP A 187 -8.95 7.96 -4.96
CA TRP A 187 -8.91 8.42 -3.57
C TRP A 187 -7.56 9.00 -3.16
N LEU A 188 -6.51 8.65 -3.92
CA LEU A 188 -5.16 9.21 -3.79
C LEU A 188 -4.70 9.72 -5.15
N VAL A 189 -3.76 10.67 -5.15
CA VAL A 189 -3.19 11.21 -6.39
C VAL A 189 -2.19 10.21 -6.98
N PRO A 190 -2.03 10.16 -8.33
CA PRO A 190 -0.99 9.37 -8.99
C PRO A 190 0.41 9.70 -8.47
N ILE A 191 1.31 8.73 -8.56
CA ILE A 191 2.71 8.89 -8.20
C ILE A 191 3.54 8.93 -9.49
N GLN A 192 4.26 10.02 -9.67
CA GLN A 192 5.29 10.16 -10.69
C GLN A 192 6.66 9.99 -10.03
N GLN A 193 7.43 9.01 -10.47
CA GLN A 193 8.80 8.79 -9.97
C GLN A 193 9.82 9.43 -10.90
N ARG A 194 10.82 10.08 -10.29
CA ARG A 194 12.07 10.49 -10.96
C ARG A 194 13.24 9.80 -10.27
N SER A 195 14.02 9.09 -11.04
CA SER A 195 15.28 8.51 -10.60
C SER A 195 16.43 9.46 -10.97
N VAL A 196 17.12 10.00 -9.97
CA VAL A 196 18.25 10.92 -10.16
C VAL A 196 19.53 10.19 -9.83
N VAL A 197 20.38 10.00 -10.81
CA VAL A 197 21.71 9.39 -10.61
C VAL A 197 22.64 10.42 -9.99
N VAL A 198 23.28 10.05 -8.87
CA VAL A 198 24.28 10.88 -8.19
C VAL A 198 25.63 10.19 -8.30
N ASP A 199 26.55 10.84 -8.99
CA ASP A 199 27.91 10.34 -9.16
C ASP A 199 28.63 10.22 -7.81
N GLY A 200 29.32 9.10 -7.60
CA GLY A 200 30.03 8.83 -6.35
C GLY A 200 29.15 8.36 -5.18
N LEU A 201 27.83 8.32 -5.34
CA LEU A 201 26.93 7.79 -4.31
C LEU A 201 27.00 6.25 -4.28
N ASP A 202 27.60 5.70 -3.23
CA ASP A 202 27.82 4.26 -3.08
C ASP A 202 27.26 3.70 -1.77
N TYR A 203 26.24 2.87 -1.89
CA TYR A 203 25.59 2.17 -0.77
C TYR A 203 26.14 0.74 -0.54
N SER A 204 27.04 0.24 -1.42
CA SER A 204 27.48 -1.16 -1.42
C SER A 204 28.19 -1.59 -0.13
N SER A 205 28.87 -0.66 0.55
CA SER A 205 29.60 -0.87 1.78
C SER A 205 28.74 -0.79 3.06
N ILE A 206 27.50 -0.33 2.97
CA ILE A 206 26.61 -0.14 4.12
C ILE A 206 26.15 -1.50 4.65
N ARG A 207 26.24 -1.69 5.97
CA ARG A 207 25.74 -2.90 6.64
C ARG A 207 24.22 -2.91 6.68
N THR A 208 23.64 -4.10 6.81
CA THR A 208 22.21 -4.28 7.08
C THR A 208 22.00 -4.55 8.57
N THR A 209 21.06 -3.84 9.21
CA THR A 209 20.69 -4.02 10.62
C THR A 209 19.16 -4.04 10.71
N ALA A 210 18.59 -5.04 11.37
CA ALA A 210 17.15 -5.22 11.55
C ALA A 210 16.35 -5.12 10.22
N GLY A 211 16.92 -5.67 9.13
CA GLY A 211 16.26 -5.70 7.82
C GLY A 211 16.43 -4.45 6.95
N ASP A 212 16.95 -3.35 7.48
CA ASP A 212 17.19 -2.10 6.73
C ASP A 212 18.69 -1.73 6.72
N LEU A 213 19.06 -0.68 5.99
CA LEU A 213 20.40 -0.13 5.97
C LEU A 213 20.78 0.38 7.36
N ASN A 214 22.02 0.10 7.79
CA ASN A 214 22.52 0.59 9.08
C ASN A 214 22.56 2.12 9.09
N GLY A 215 21.85 2.75 10.05
CA GLY A 215 21.67 4.20 10.09
C GLY A 215 22.96 4.99 10.24
N ALA A 216 23.97 4.49 10.99
CA ALA A 216 25.23 5.19 11.16
C ALA A 216 26.12 5.12 9.90
N ASP A 217 26.14 3.98 9.24
CA ASP A 217 26.88 3.80 7.98
C ASP A 217 26.23 4.64 6.86
N LEU A 218 24.89 4.63 6.79
CA LEU A 218 24.14 5.43 5.84
C LEU A 218 24.38 6.94 6.06
N ALA A 219 24.34 7.41 7.31
CA ALA A 219 24.60 8.80 7.65
C ALA A 219 25.96 9.26 7.10
N ARG A 220 27.03 8.47 7.26
CA ARG A 220 28.35 8.82 6.73
C ARG A 220 28.34 9.04 5.22
N VAL A 221 27.69 8.15 4.46
CA VAL A 221 27.62 8.26 2.99
C VAL A 221 26.81 9.48 2.58
N MET A 222 25.70 9.74 3.26
CA MET A 222 24.78 10.83 2.93
C MET A 222 25.31 12.21 3.37
N GLU A 223 26.29 12.27 4.26
CA GLU A 223 26.89 13.52 4.79
C GLU A 223 28.14 13.96 4.02
N TYR A 224 28.61 13.20 3.01
CA TYR A 224 29.69 13.68 2.14
C TYR A 224 29.24 14.90 1.32
N GLU A 225 30.14 15.89 1.17
CA GLU A 225 29.84 17.16 0.49
C GLU A 225 29.32 16.94 -0.94
N GLU A 226 29.94 16.04 -1.69
CA GLU A 226 29.52 15.68 -3.06
C GLU A 226 28.11 15.09 -3.09
N THR A 227 27.80 14.19 -2.14
CA THR A 227 26.46 13.61 -1.99
C THR A 227 25.42 14.68 -1.65
N LEU A 228 25.74 15.56 -0.70
CA LEU A 228 24.84 16.65 -0.28
C LEU A 228 24.49 17.58 -1.46
N HIS A 229 25.48 17.98 -2.25
CA HIS A 229 25.25 18.81 -3.44
C HIS A 229 24.56 18.03 -4.56
N GLY A 230 24.91 16.75 -4.75
CA GLY A 230 24.26 15.85 -5.71
C GLY A 230 22.76 15.61 -5.41
N ILE A 231 22.34 15.77 -4.14
CA ILE A 231 20.93 15.72 -3.72
C ILE A 231 20.29 17.12 -3.81
N ALA A 232 20.97 18.14 -3.30
CA ALA A 232 20.37 19.46 -3.13
C ALA A 232 20.12 20.17 -4.47
N SER A 233 21.05 20.13 -5.42
CA SER A 233 20.90 20.81 -6.71
C SER A 233 19.73 20.27 -7.53
N PRO A 234 19.61 18.94 -7.79
CA PRO A 234 18.46 18.42 -8.51
C PRO A 234 17.14 18.63 -7.74
N THR A 235 17.16 18.55 -6.40
CA THR A 235 15.96 18.82 -5.59
C THR A 235 15.45 20.25 -5.82
N LEU A 236 16.32 21.25 -5.79
CA LEU A 236 15.95 22.66 -6.01
C LEU A 236 15.39 22.90 -7.41
N GLU A 237 16.00 22.29 -8.41
CA GLU A 237 15.59 22.40 -9.81
C GLU A 237 14.24 21.70 -10.04
N LEU A 238 14.15 20.41 -9.70
CA LEU A 238 12.98 19.59 -9.97
C LEU A 238 11.78 20.00 -9.12
N ALA A 239 11.98 20.39 -7.86
CA ALA A 239 10.88 20.86 -7.02
C ALA A 239 10.26 22.17 -7.51
N ALA A 240 11.02 23.02 -8.22
CA ALA A 240 10.53 24.22 -8.94
C ALA A 240 9.54 25.09 -8.14
N GLY A 241 9.78 25.31 -6.85
CA GLY A 241 8.90 26.09 -5.96
C GLY A 241 7.71 25.35 -5.35
N ARG A 242 7.45 24.10 -5.73
CA ARG A 242 6.36 23.26 -5.18
C ARG A 242 6.63 22.88 -3.73
N LYS A 243 5.56 22.72 -2.93
CA LYS A 243 5.66 22.30 -1.54
C LYS A 243 6.29 20.90 -1.44
N THR A 244 7.44 20.82 -0.76
CA THR A 244 8.34 19.66 -0.78
C THR A 244 8.61 19.13 0.61
N LEU A 245 8.50 17.80 0.77
CA LEU A 245 8.88 17.07 1.98
C LEU A 245 10.13 16.25 1.70
N VAL A 246 11.21 16.46 2.46
CA VAL A 246 12.50 15.78 2.30
C VAL A 246 12.73 14.83 3.46
N PHE A 247 12.97 13.56 3.19
CA PHE A 247 13.35 12.56 4.18
C PHE A 247 14.85 12.40 4.22
N ALA A 248 15.49 12.85 5.31
CA ALA A 248 16.92 12.77 5.50
C ALA A 248 17.34 11.55 6.33
N ALA A 249 18.58 11.08 6.13
CA ALA A 249 19.14 9.89 6.77
C ALA A 249 19.55 10.13 8.24
N SER A 250 20.01 11.32 8.56
CA SER A 250 20.46 11.71 9.90
C SER A 250 20.11 13.16 10.22
N VAL A 251 20.28 13.57 11.48
CA VAL A 251 20.09 14.96 11.91
C VAL A 251 21.10 15.88 11.23
N ALA A 252 22.38 15.51 11.19
CA ALA A 252 23.42 16.27 10.52
C ALA A 252 23.15 16.40 9.01
N HIS A 253 22.70 15.31 8.37
CA HIS A 253 22.29 15.32 6.96
C HIS A 253 21.14 16.32 6.72
N ALA A 254 20.12 16.33 7.57
CA ALA A 254 18.99 17.25 7.46
C ALA A 254 19.42 18.72 7.62
N GLU A 255 20.27 19.01 8.61
CA GLU A 255 20.80 20.34 8.87
C GLU A 255 21.63 20.86 7.68
N ARG A 256 22.56 20.03 7.18
CA ARG A 256 23.42 20.36 6.03
C ARG A 256 22.61 20.59 4.75
N LEU A 257 21.64 19.72 4.44
CA LEU A 257 20.75 19.94 3.29
C LEU A 257 19.97 21.25 3.42
N CYS A 258 19.43 21.51 4.61
CA CYS A 258 18.68 22.74 4.86
C CYS A 258 19.57 24.00 4.67
N GLU A 259 20.83 23.98 5.14
CA GLU A 259 21.79 25.03 4.88
C GLU A 259 22.06 25.26 3.40
N ILE A 260 22.28 24.19 2.63
CA ILE A 260 22.54 24.27 1.18
C ILE A 260 21.31 24.81 0.47
N PHE A 261 20.10 24.33 0.76
CA PHE A 261 18.88 24.88 0.18
C PHE A 261 18.75 26.40 0.43
N ASN A 262 18.99 26.82 1.67
CA ASN A 262 18.88 28.24 2.05
C ASN A 262 20.00 29.13 1.48
N ARG A 263 21.18 28.60 1.13
CA ARG A 263 22.21 29.32 0.40
C ARG A 263 21.77 29.66 -1.02
N HIS A 264 21.10 28.72 -1.70
CA HIS A 264 20.58 28.92 -3.05
C HIS A 264 19.30 29.75 -3.09
N ARG A 265 18.41 29.52 -2.11
CA ARG A 265 17.14 30.25 -1.99
C ARG A 265 16.89 30.59 -0.52
N PRO A 266 17.16 31.83 -0.08
CA PRO A 266 17.01 32.20 1.32
C PRO A 266 15.65 31.87 1.92
N GLN A 267 15.66 31.29 3.12
CA GLN A 267 14.47 30.91 3.91
C GLN A 267 13.52 29.91 3.24
N CYS A 268 13.97 29.19 2.21
CA CYS A 268 13.11 28.22 1.52
C CYS A 268 12.96 26.90 2.29
N ALA A 269 13.87 26.57 3.21
CA ALA A 269 13.91 25.30 3.90
C ALA A 269 14.05 25.44 5.42
N ARG A 270 13.37 24.54 6.16
CA ARG A 270 13.59 24.31 7.60
C ARG A 270 13.67 22.82 7.86
N PHE A 271 14.35 22.42 8.94
CA PHE A 271 14.44 21.01 9.31
C PHE A 271 13.79 20.74 10.67
N VAL A 272 13.25 19.53 10.82
CA VAL A 272 12.61 19.04 12.04
C VAL A 272 13.12 17.64 12.38
N THR A 273 13.37 17.41 13.67
CA THR A 273 13.89 16.14 14.18
C THR A 273 13.11 15.68 15.41
N GLY A 274 13.36 14.45 15.86
CA GLY A 274 12.77 13.94 17.09
C GLY A 274 13.16 14.74 18.34
N THR A 275 14.30 15.43 18.33
CA THR A 275 14.79 16.29 19.43
C THR A 275 14.26 17.72 19.39
N THR A 276 13.61 18.14 18.32
CA THR A 276 12.97 19.48 18.22
C THR A 276 11.89 19.60 19.30
N PRO A 277 11.90 20.65 20.14
CA PRO A 277 10.90 20.87 21.18
C PRO A 277 9.47 20.83 20.61
N LYS A 278 8.53 20.28 21.37
CA LYS A 278 7.15 20.04 20.88
C LYS A 278 6.44 21.30 20.36
N ASP A 279 6.58 22.41 21.07
CA ASP A 279 5.92 23.66 20.66
C ASP A 279 6.57 24.27 19.42
N GLU A 280 7.90 24.24 19.32
CA GLU A 280 8.64 24.67 18.14
C GLU A 280 8.30 23.80 16.92
N ARG A 281 8.25 22.47 17.11
CA ARG A 281 7.83 21.52 16.07
C ARG A 281 6.43 21.83 15.58
N ARG A 282 5.47 22.04 16.49
CA ARG A 282 4.08 22.39 16.14
C ARG A 282 4.01 23.70 15.35
N ALA A 283 4.73 24.73 15.80
CA ALA A 283 4.80 26.02 15.09
C ALA A 283 5.42 25.87 13.69
N MET A 284 6.50 25.10 13.56
CA MET A 284 7.16 24.85 12.26
C MET A 284 6.25 24.09 11.29
N LEU A 285 5.55 23.05 11.75
CA LEU A 285 4.60 22.32 10.92
C LEU A 285 3.41 23.19 10.49
N ALA A 286 2.92 24.08 11.36
CA ALA A 286 1.87 25.05 11.02
C ALA A 286 2.37 26.08 9.98
N ASP A 287 3.60 26.57 10.12
CA ASP A 287 4.23 27.47 9.16
C ASP A 287 4.41 26.79 7.78
N TYR A 288 4.81 25.53 7.77
CA TYR A 288 4.91 24.74 6.54
C TYR A 288 3.54 24.53 5.88
N ALA A 289 2.52 24.15 6.66
CA ALA A 289 1.15 24.02 6.15
C ALA A 289 0.64 25.35 5.55
N ALA A 290 0.93 26.47 6.21
CA ALA A 290 0.60 27.82 5.72
C ALA A 290 1.43 28.28 4.50
N GLY A 291 2.41 27.49 4.04
CA GLY A 291 3.24 27.83 2.88
C GLY A 291 4.28 28.93 3.13
N LYS A 292 4.64 29.18 4.40
CA LYS A 292 5.65 30.22 4.73
C LYS A 292 7.06 29.85 4.29
N PHE A 293 7.32 28.57 4.02
CA PHE A 293 8.55 28.08 3.40
C PHE A 293 8.23 26.85 2.55
N GLN A 294 9.10 26.53 1.60
CA GLN A 294 8.85 25.53 0.57
C GLN A 294 9.17 24.11 1.02
N MET A 295 10.33 23.91 1.67
CA MET A 295 10.91 22.59 1.92
C MET A 295 10.95 22.29 3.42
N LEU A 296 10.31 21.19 3.83
CA LEU A 296 10.45 20.65 5.17
C LEU A 296 11.38 19.43 5.13
N VAL A 297 12.56 19.57 5.70
CA VAL A 297 13.52 18.46 5.83
C VAL A 297 13.27 17.76 7.17
N ASN A 298 13.08 16.45 7.15
CA ASN A 298 12.73 15.74 8.39
C ASN A 298 13.55 14.47 8.62
N VAL A 299 13.72 14.11 9.89
CA VAL A 299 14.33 12.87 10.32
C VAL A 299 13.36 12.15 11.28
N GLY A 300 12.64 11.15 10.77
CA GLY A 300 11.78 10.28 11.57
C GLY A 300 10.51 10.93 12.16
N VAL A 301 10.27 12.23 11.92
CA VAL A 301 9.11 12.96 12.48
C VAL A 301 7.90 12.88 11.57
N ALA A 302 8.08 13.15 10.28
CA ALA A 302 6.98 13.18 9.31
C ALA A 302 6.67 11.81 8.68
N THR A 303 7.30 10.72 9.15
CA THR A 303 6.99 9.36 8.69
C THR A 303 5.61 8.91 9.17
N GLU A 304 5.20 9.33 10.36
CA GLU A 304 3.93 8.96 10.98
C GLU A 304 3.26 10.18 11.61
N GLY A 305 1.92 10.21 11.61
CA GLY A 305 1.16 11.26 12.29
C GLY A 305 1.15 12.64 11.63
N PHE A 306 1.94 12.91 10.59
CA PHE A 306 1.94 14.20 9.90
C PHE A 306 0.95 14.21 8.72
N ASP A 307 0.06 15.19 8.68
CA ASP A 307 -1.01 15.32 7.68
C ASP A 307 -0.96 16.69 6.99
N GLU A 308 -0.39 16.74 5.78
CA GLU A 308 -0.34 17.94 4.93
C GLU A 308 -0.69 17.57 3.48
N PRO A 309 -1.96 17.71 3.06
CA PRO A 309 -2.39 17.37 1.70
C PRO A 309 -1.73 18.19 0.59
N GLY A 310 -1.21 19.38 0.91
CA GLY A 310 -0.55 20.27 -0.04
C GLY A 310 0.82 19.81 -0.51
N ILE A 311 1.41 18.73 0.01
CA ILE A 311 2.71 18.22 -0.42
C ILE A 311 2.61 17.72 -1.86
N GLN A 312 3.41 18.29 -2.76
CA GLN A 312 3.46 17.97 -4.18
C GLN A 312 4.70 17.16 -4.57
N VAL A 313 5.79 17.32 -3.80
CA VAL A 313 7.07 16.63 -4.04
C VAL A 313 7.52 15.95 -2.76
N VAL A 314 7.91 14.68 -2.87
CA VAL A 314 8.55 13.91 -1.80
C VAL A 314 9.96 13.54 -2.26
N VAL A 315 10.95 13.88 -1.45
CA VAL A 315 12.36 13.63 -1.74
C VAL A 315 12.86 12.52 -0.84
N MET A 316 13.27 11.40 -1.43
CA MET A 316 13.80 10.23 -0.75
C MET A 316 15.33 10.34 -0.58
N ALA A 317 15.78 11.34 0.20
CA ALA A 317 17.19 11.48 0.55
C ALA A 317 17.61 10.48 1.69
N ARG A 318 16.81 9.47 1.90
CA ARG A 318 17.07 8.33 2.76
C ARG A 318 16.64 7.05 2.05
N PRO A 319 17.55 6.37 1.35
CA PRO A 319 17.25 5.06 0.78
C PRO A 319 16.94 4.06 1.90
N THR A 320 16.10 3.06 1.59
CA THR A 320 15.68 2.05 2.54
C THR A 320 15.45 0.70 1.86
N LYS A 321 15.59 -0.37 2.63
CA LYS A 321 15.20 -1.74 2.23
C LYS A 321 13.82 -2.11 2.78
N SER A 322 13.23 -1.25 3.63
CA SER A 322 11.92 -1.47 4.22
C SER A 322 10.82 -0.91 3.32
N ARG A 323 9.98 -1.80 2.80
CA ARG A 323 8.79 -1.46 2.01
C ARG A 323 7.79 -0.64 2.82
N ALA A 324 7.59 -1.00 4.09
CA ALA A 324 6.69 -0.28 4.99
C ALA A 324 7.13 1.17 5.19
N LEU A 325 8.43 1.39 5.46
CA LEU A 325 8.99 2.73 5.64
C LEU A 325 8.89 3.56 4.36
N TYR A 326 9.24 2.99 3.20
CA TYR A 326 9.12 3.69 1.92
C TYR A 326 7.66 4.05 1.62
N ALA A 327 6.72 3.13 1.82
CA ALA A 327 5.29 3.36 1.62
C ALA A 327 4.73 4.45 2.56
N GLN A 328 5.20 4.52 3.80
CA GLN A 328 4.83 5.59 4.73
C GLN A 328 5.36 6.95 4.26
N MET A 329 6.61 7.02 3.81
CA MET A 329 7.22 8.25 3.28
C MET A 329 6.51 8.72 2.01
N ALA A 330 6.35 7.84 1.02
CA ALA A 330 5.65 8.13 -0.24
C ALA A 330 4.20 8.55 -0.01
N GLY A 331 3.51 7.84 0.89
CA GLY A 331 2.11 8.10 1.24
C GLY A 331 1.84 9.50 1.81
N ARG A 332 2.86 10.23 2.27
CA ARG A 332 2.69 11.63 2.71
C ARG A 332 2.35 12.57 1.57
N GLY A 333 2.81 12.27 0.36
CA GLY A 333 2.53 13.08 -0.82
C GLY A 333 1.27 12.66 -1.58
N THR A 334 0.68 11.50 -1.31
CA THR A 334 -0.40 10.95 -2.15
C THR A 334 -1.80 11.49 -1.85
N ARG A 335 -2.00 12.27 -0.80
CA ARG A 335 -3.33 12.81 -0.48
C ARG A 335 -3.77 13.86 -1.49
N PRO A 336 -5.02 13.79 -1.99
CA PRO A 336 -5.58 14.87 -2.78
C PRO A 336 -5.83 16.11 -1.92
N LEU A 337 -6.00 17.26 -2.57
CA LEU A 337 -6.38 18.50 -1.88
C LEU A 337 -7.74 18.33 -1.17
N PRO A 338 -7.96 19.00 -0.03
CA PRO A 338 -9.19 18.87 0.76
C PRO A 338 -10.44 19.18 -0.07
N GLY A 339 -11.47 18.34 0.10
CA GLY A 339 -12.78 18.52 -0.55
C GLY A 339 -12.83 18.16 -2.04
N LEU A 340 -11.69 17.83 -2.66
CA LEU A 340 -11.61 17.60 -4.10
C LEU A 340 -12.33 16.33 -4.56
N VAL A 341 -12.18 15.23 -3.83
CA VAL A 341 -12.65 13.91 -4.27
C VAL A 341 -13.95 13.45 -3.60
N ASP A 342 -14.28 13.98 -2.43
CA ASP A 342 -15.41 13.50 -1.61
C ASP A 342 -16.79 13.85 -2.21
N ALA A 343 -16.85 14.80 -3.16
CA ALA A 343 -18.06 15.17 -3.89
C ALA A 343 -18.42 14.19 -5.03
N HIS A 344 -17.48 13.34 -5.44
CA HIS A 344 -17.61 12.47 -6.60
C HIS A 344 -17.81 11.00 -6.20
N GLN A 345 -18.85 10.36 -6.71
CA GLN A 345 -19.14 8.95 -6.42
C GLN A 345 -18.30 8.00 -7.30
N GLU A 346 -18.11 8.35 -8.57
CA GLU A 346 -17.41 7.52 -9.55
C GLU A 346 -15.90 7.75 -9.54
N ALA A 347 -15.13 6.68 -9.75
CA ALA A 347 -13.66 6.71 -9.76
C ALA A 347 -13.12 7.65 -10.85
N ASP A 348 -13.69 7.59 -12.05
CA ASP A 348 -13.28 8.43 -13.19
C ASP A 348 -13.48 9.91 -12.89
N ALA A 349 -14.61 10.27 -12.27
CA ALA A 349 -14.88 11.66 -11.89
C ALA A 349 -13.86 12.16 -10.83
N ARG A 350 -13.48 11.31 -9.86
CA ARG A 350 -12.44 11.66 -8.90
C ARG A 350 -11.09 11.85 -9.57
N ARG A 351 -10.69 10.92 -10.47
CA ARG A 351 -9.43 11.04 -11.22
C ARG A 351 -9.41 12.30 -12.10
N ALA A 352 -10.50 12.59 -12.78
CA ALA A 352 -10.61 13.82 -13.57
C ALA A 352 -10.49 15.08 -12.71
N ALA A 353 -11.13 15.10 -11.54
CA ALA A 353 -11.01 16.20 -10.59
C ALA A 353 -9.56 16.38 -10.08
N ILE A 354 -8.86 15.28 -9.76
CA ILE A 354 -7.44 15.30 -9.39
C ILE A 354 -6.60 15.87 -10.53
N ALA A 355 -6.76 15.36 -11.75
CA ALA A 355 -5.99 15.79 -12.92
C ALA A 355 -6.17 17.28 -13.24
N ALA A 356 -7.36 17.84 -12.99
CA ALA A 356 -7.67 19.26 -13.19
C ALA A 356 -7.24 20.16 -12.00
N SER A 357 -6.74 19.59 -10.90
CA SER A 357 -6.41 20.35 -9.68
C SER A 357 -5.00 20.93 -9.71
N ALA A 358 -4.69 21.79 -8.72
CA ALA A 358 -3.33 22.30 -8.51
C ALA A 358 -2.31 21.19 -8.08
N LYS A 359 -2.81 19.97 -7.79
CA LYS A 359 -1.99 18.81 -7.44
C LYS A 359 -2.47 17.58 -8.23
N PRO A 360 -2.16 17.49 -9.52
CA PRO A 360 -2.58 16.38 -10.38
C PRO A 360 -1.86 15.06 -10.05
N ALA A 361 -0.66 15.15 -9.45
CA ALA A 361 0.15 14.01 -9.04
C ALA A 361 1.02 14.37 -7.84
N CYS A 362 1.62 13.36 -7.20
CA CYS A 362 2.75 13.50 -6.29
C CYS A 362 4.02 13.06 -7.02
N GLU A 363 5.02 13.93 -7.06
CA GLU A 363 6.32 13.56 -7.61
C GLU A 363 7.22 13.02 -6.50
N ILE A 364 7.79 11.84 -6.71
CA ILE A 364 8.80 11.24 -5.82
C ILE A 364 10.15 11.34 -6.52
N ILE A 365 11.10 11.97 -5.85
CA ILE A 365 12.49 12.06 -6.32
C ILE A 365 13.31 11.05 -5.51
N ASP A 366 13.76 9.99 -6.19
CA ASP A 366 14.67 8.99 -5.66
C ASP A 366 16.09 9.23 -6.14
N PHE A 367 17.05 9.18 -5.22
CA PHE A 367 18.46 9.29 -5.55
C PHE A 367 19.09 7.91 -5.70
N VAL A 368 19.54 7.64 -6.93
CA VAL A 368 20.11 6.36 -7.33
C VAL A 368 21.63 6.44 -7.31
N GLY A 369 22.24 5.43 -6.72
CA GLY A 369 23.69 5.23 -6.68
C GLY A 369 24.04 3.77 -6.80
N ASN A 370 25.33 3.41 -6.60
CA ASN A 370 25.75 2.03 -6.58
C ASN A 370 25.16 1.31 -5.35
N SER A 371 24.11 0.54 -5.54
CA SER A 371 23.46 -0.23 -4.48
C SER A 371 24.19 -1.55 -4.16
N GLY A 372 25.12 -1.99 -4.99
CA GLY A 372 25.85 -3.24 -4.82
C GLY A 372 24.91 -4.42 -4.63
N ARG A 373 25.04 -5.11 -3.49
CA ARG A 373 24.17 -6.24 -3.11
C ARG A 373 22.82 -5.86 -2.49
N HIS A 374 22.58 -4.57 -2.26
CA HIS A 374 21.35 -4.11 -1.61
C HIS A 374 20.24 -3.91 -2.64
N ARG A 375 19.12 -4.57 -2.41
CA ARG A 375 17.87 -4.27 -3.12
C ARG A 375 17.16 -3.15 -2.37
N LEU A 376 17.33 -1.92 -2.82
CA LEU A 376 16.62 -0.76 -2.31
C LEU A 376 15.17 -0.79 -2.81
N ILE A 377 14.25 -0.31 -1.97
CA ILE A 377 12.84 -0.20 -2.32
C ILE A 377 12.60 1.07 -3.14
N THR A 378 11.73 0.95 -4.12
CA THR A 378 11.29 2.03 -5.02
C THR A 378 9.77 2.13 -5.05
N THR A 379 9.24 3.12 -5.77
CA THR A 379 7.80 3.28 -5.98
C THR A 379 7.18 2.05 -6.66
N ALA A 380 7.89 1.40 -7.61
CA ALA A 380 7.42 0.17 -8.24
C ALA A 380 7.19 -0.95 -7.22
N ASP A 381 8.05 -1.06 -6.21
CA ASP A 381 7.91 -2.09 -5.18
C ASP A 381 6.68 -1.86 -4.29
N ILE A 382 6.37 -0.62 -3.93
CA ILE A 382 5.20 -0.32 -3.06
C ILE A 382 3.87 -0.39 -3.80
N LEU A 383 3.84 -0.05 -5.08
CA LEU A 383 2.63 -0.15 -5.91
C LEU A 383 2.41 -1.57 -6.44
N GLY A 384 3.47 -2.34 -6.61
CA GLY A 384 3.46 -3.67 -7.20
C GLY A 384 3.07 -4.80 -6.24
N GLY A 385 2.33 -4.54 -5.16
CA GLY A 385 2.03 -5.52 -4.12
C GLY A 385 1.47 -6.86 -4.58
N LYS A 386 0.53 -6.83 -5.51
CA LYS A 386 -0.15 -7.98 -6.10
C LYS A 386 0.57 -8.55 -7.34
N TYR A 387 1.42 -7.76 -7.98
CA TYR A 387 2.11 -8.16 -9.20
C TYR A 387 3.27 -9.15 -8.95
N SER A 388 3.62 -9.88 -9.99
CA SER A 388 4.81 -10.74 -9.98
C SER A 388 6.10 -9.91 -9.87
N ASP A 389 7.18 -10.53 -9.37
CA ASP A 389 8.49 -9.87 -9.27
C ASP A 389 9.04 -9.42 -10.62
N GLU A 390 8.69 -10.13 -11.70
CA GLU A 390 9.10 -9.80 -13.06
C GLU A 390 8.43 -8.51 -13.55
N VAL A 391 7.13 -8.33 -13.28
CA VAL A 391 6.39 -7.10 -13.60
C VAL A 391 6.98 -5.92 -12.84
N VAL A 392 7.20 -6.07 -11.53
CA VAL A 392 7.78 -5.01 -10.69
C VAL A 392 9.19 -4.65 -11.16
N ALA A 393 10.03 -5.65 -11.46
CA ALA A 393 11.39 -5.42 -11.96
C ALA A 393 11.40 -4.67 -13.30
N ARG A 394 10.49 -5.00 -14.21
CA ARG A 394 10.36 -4.33 -15.51
C ARG A 394 9.87 -2.89 -15.37
N ALA A 395 8.87 -2.64 -14.53
CA ALA A 395 8.39 -1.28 -14.27
C ALA A 395 9.48 -0.39 -13.64
N ARG A 396 10.31 -0.97 -12.74
CA ARG A 396 11.46 -0.30 -12.16
C ARG A 396 12.52 0.05 -13.21
N ALA A 397 12.88 -0.89 -14.09
CA ALA A 397 13.82 -0.64 -15.17
C ALA A 397 13.37 0.51 -16.08
N LYS A 398 12.08 0.58 -16.42
CA LYS A 398 11.52 1.72 -17.19
C LYS A 398 11.73 3.06 -16.48
N ALA A 399 11.58 3.12 -15.16
CA ALA A 399 11.81 4.35 -14.39
C ALA A 399 13.30 4.73 -14.32
N GLU A 400 14.20 3.75 -14.28
CA GLU A 400 15.65 3.96 -14.29
C GLU A 400 16.14 4.40 -15.68
N GLU A 401 15.58 3.83 -16.77
CA GLU A 401 15.91 4.15 -18.16
C GLU A 401 15.38 5.53 -18.63
N ALA A 402 14.45 6.11 -17.87
CA ALA A 402 13.84 7.39 -18.23
C ALA A 402 14.76 8.62 -18.05
N ASP A 403 16.01 8.42 -17.65
CA ASP A 403 17.08 9.44 -17.53
C ASP A 403 16.60 10.73 -16.82
N GLY A 404 16.00 10.56 -15.64
CA GLY A 404 15.48 11.66 -14.82
C GLY A 404 14.14 12.24 -15.27
N ALA A 405 13.51 11.74 -16.34
CA ALA A 405 12.14 12.10 -16.67
C ALA A 405 11.14 11.52 -15.65
N ALA A 406 10.00 12.20 -15.48
CA ALA A 406 8.93 11.69 -14.61
C ALA A 406 8.19 10.54 -15.28
N VAL A 407 8.04 9.42 -14.56
CA VAL A 407 7.31 8.22 -15.01
C VAL A 407 6.09 8.00 -14.11
N ASP A 408 4.90 7.87 -14.70
CA ASP A 408 3.72 7.40 -13.98
C ASP A 408 3.89 5.92 -13.65
N MET A 409 4.04 5.62 -12.36
CA MET A 409 4.37 4.28 -11.92
C MET A 409 3.19 3.31 -11.96
N ALA A 410 1.95 3.82 -11.91
CA ALA A 410 0.77 2.99 -12.07
C ALA A 410 0.61 2.52 -13.54
N GLU A 411 0.85 3.42 -14.49
CA GLU A 411 0.87 3.08 -15.92
C GLU A 411 2.04 2.15 -16.26
N ALA A 412 3.24 2.42 -15.71
CA ALA A 412 4.43 1.59 -15.94
C ALA A 412 4.23 0.13 -15.49
N LEU A 413 3.52 -0.11 -14.39
CA LEU A 413 3.17 -1.46 -13.94
C LEU A 413 2.18 -2.16 -14.88
N VAL A 414 1.15 -1.46 -15.33
CA VAL A 414 0.17 -2.01 -16.30
C VAL A 414 0.85 -2.34 -17.62
N ASP A 415 1.70 -1.45 -18.11
CA ASP A 415 2.46 -1.69 -19.33
C ASP A 415 3.42 -2.87 -19.20
N ALA A 416 4.11 -2.99 -18.06
CA ALA A 416 5.02 -4.11 -17.79
C ALA A 416 4.26 -5.44 -17.73
N GLU A 417 3.08 -5.47 -17.10
CA GLU A 417 2.21 -6.65 -17.08
C GLU A 417 1.80 -7.07 -18.49
N ARG A 418 1.31 -6.13 -19.27
CA ARG A 418 0.88 -6.37 -20.67
C ARG A 418 2.04 -6.90 -21.52
N GLU A 419 3.21 -6.28 -21.46
CA GLU A 419 4.39 -6.69 -22.23
C GLU A 419 4.84 -8.11 -21.87
N LEU A 420 4.87 -8.45 -20.59
CA LEU A 420 5.22 -9.80 -20.14
C LEU A 420 4.19 -10.84 -20.56
N ALA A 421 2.89 -10.51 -20.46
CA ALA A 421 1.84 -11.39 -20.96
C ALA A 421 1.96 -11.65 -22.46
N GLU A 422 2.23 -10.60 -23.28
CA GLU A 422 2.46 -10.73 -24.71
C GLU A 422 3.73 -11.53 -25.04
N GLU A 423 4.81 -11.36 -24.26
CA GLU A 423 6.05 -12.14 -24.44
C GLU A 423 5.82 -13.63 -24.17
N ARG A 424 5.10 -13.95 -23.09
CA ARG A 424 4.75 -15.33 -22.75
C ARG A 424 3.86 -15.95 -23.82
N GLU A 425 2.87 -15.22 -24.30
CA GLU A 425 2.01 -15.69 -25.39
C GLU A 425 2.82 -15.95 -26.69
N ARG A 426 3.75 -15.03 -27.05
CA ARG A 426 4.64 -15.23 -28.20
C ARG A 426 5.54 -16.45 -28.03
N ALA A 427 6.12 -16.64 -26.84
CA ALA A 427 6.94 -17.80 -26.52
C ALA A 427 6.14 -19.10 -26.56
N HIS A 428 4.91 -19.09 -26.01
CA HIS A 428 3.99 -20.22 -26.06
C HIS A 428 3.61 -20.59 -27.50
N ARG A 429 3.23 -19.61 -28.33
CA ARG A 429 2.94 -19.82 -29.77
C ARG A 429 4.14 -20.36 -30.53
N ALA A 430 5.36 -19.89 -30.21
CA ALA A 430 6.60 -20.41 -30.80
C ALA A 430 6.86 -21.87 -30.38
N ALA A 431 6.65 -22.20 -29.11
CA ALA A 431 6.80 -23.56 -28.57
C ALA A 431 5.77 -24.54 -29.19
N ILE A 432 4.52 -24.10 -29.41
CA ILE A 432 3.49 -24.89 -30.08
C ILE A 432 3.90 -25.17 -31.51
N ARG A 433 4.41 -24.19 -32.27
CA ARG A 433 4.91 -24.38 -33.65
C ARG A 433 6.08 -25.36 -33.70
N ALA A 434 6.94 -25.36 -32.67
CA ALA A 434 8.08 -26.28 -32.59
C ALA A 434 7.67 -27.72 -32.17
N LYS A 435 6.55 -27.88 -31.42
CA LYS A 435 6.07 -29.17 -30.90
C LYS A 435 4.89 -29.79 -31.66
N ALA A 436 4.60 -29.40 -32.88
CA ALA A 436 3.46 -29.90 -33.68
C ALA A 436 3.52 -31.43 -33.94
N ARG A 437 3.58 -32.24 -32.89
CA ARG A 437 3.30 -33.69 -32.84
C ARG A 437 2.81 -34.07 -31.47
N TYR A 438 1.48 -34.17 -31.31
CA TYR A 438 0.74 -34.78 -30.15
C TYR A 438 1.02 -34.21 -28.74
N SER A 439 0.07 -33.46 -28.19
CA SER A 439 -0.22 -33.46 -26.75
C SER A 439 -1.61 -32.89 -26.44
N CYS A 440 -2.24 -33.45 -25.41
CA CYS A 440 -3.42 -32.89 -24.75
C CYS A 440 -3.00 -31.56 -24.10
N GLN A 441 -3.54 -30.43 -24.57
CA GLN A 441 -3.14 -29.11 -24.02
C GLN A 441 -3.88 -28.86 -22.71
N VAL A 442 -3.13 -28.79 -21.62
CA VAL A 442 -3.56 -28.06 -20.43
C VAL A 442 -3.48 -26.58 -20.80
N VAL A 443 -4.63 -25.91 -20.84
CA VAL A 443 -4.72 -24.49 -21.19
C VAL A 443 -4.55 -23.68 -19.91
N ASP A 444 -3.50 -22.87 -19.83
CA ASP A 444 -3.28 -21.96 -18.71
C ASP A 444 -4.37 -20.86 -18.71
N PRO A 445 -5.20 -20.76 -17.66
CA PRO A 445 -6.25 -19.76 -17.60
C PRO A 445 -5.71 -18.31 -17.55
N PHE A 446 -4.50 -18.09 -17.05
CA PHE A 446 -3.87 -16.78 -17.02
C PHE A 446 -3.49 -16.30 -18.42
N GLU A 447 -3.00 -17.21 -19.27
CA GLU A 447 -2.73 -16.91 -20.68
C GLU A 447 -4.02 -16.57 -21.44
N VAL A 448 -5.11 -17.28 -21.21
CA VAL A 448 -6.41 -17.05 -21.87
C VAL A 448 -6.99 -15.68 -21.52
N PHE A 449 -6.81 -15.25 -20.29
CA PHE A 449 -7.28 -13.95 -19.82
C PHE A 449 -6.29 -12.81 -20.03
N HIS A 450 -5.08 -13.09 -20.53
CA HIS A 450 -3.98 -12.13 -20.67
C HIS A 450 -3.60 -11.43 -19.37
N ILE A 451 -3.61 -12.15 -18.27
CA ILE A 451 -3.24 -11.65 -16.94
C ILE A 451 -2.05 -12.41 -16.38
N GLU A 452 -1.23 -11.70 -15.60
CA GLU A 452 -0.13 -12.32 -14.87
C GLU A 452 -0.62 -12.90 -13.53
N PRO A 453 -0.18 -14.14 -13.18
CA PRO A 453 -0.50 -14.71 -11.89
C PRO A 453 0.02 -13.83 -10.75
N TRP A 454 -0.86 -13.47 -9.82
CA TRP A 454 -0.43 -12.75 -8.63
C TRP A 454 0.50 -13.62 -7.78
N ARG A 455 1.48 -12.96 -7.14
CA ARG A 455 2.30 -13.65 -6.16
C ARG A 455 1.46 -14.10 -4.96
N GLU A 456 1.79 -15.23 -4.40
CA GLU A 456 1.18 -15.67 -3.15
C GLU A 456 1.59 -14.71 -2.02
N ARG A 457 0.57 -14.18 -1.30
CA ARG A 457 0.81 -13.31 -0.15
C ARG A 457 1.29 -14.15 1.03
N GLY A 458 2.18 -13.59 1.86
CA GLY A 458 2.76 -14.33 2.97
C GLY A 458 1.73 -14.87 3.97
N TRP A 459 0.65 -14.13 4.21
CA TRP A 459 -0.47 -14.56 5.08
C TRP A 459 -1.40 -15.61 4.44
N ASP A 460 -1.33 -15.82 3.14
CA ASP A 460 -2.09 -16.86 2.41
C ASP A 460 -1.25 -18.12 2.16
N LYS A 461 0.03 -18.12 2.56
CA LYS A 461 0.97 -19.22 2.33
C LYS A 461 0.47 -20.53 2.94
N GLY A 462 0.27 -21.54 2.09
CA GLY A 462 -0.26 -22.84 2.48
C GLY A 462 -1.78 -22.89 2.67
N ARG A 463 -2.49 -21.76 2.50
CA ARG A 463 -3.94 -21.72 2.52
C ARG A 463 -4.50 -22.39 1.26
N GLN A 464 -5.48 -23.25 1.43
CA GLN A 464 -6.17 -23.89 0.30
C GLN A 464 -7.33 -23.02 -0.21
N PRO A 465 -7.56 -22.98 -1.53
CA PRO A 465 -8.76 -22.36 -2.08
C PRO A 465 -10.03 -23.01 -1.49
N SER A 466 -11.07 -22.21 -1.24
CA SER A 466 -12.33 -22.75 -0.71
C SER A 466 -13.06 -23.60 -1.75
N GLU A 467 -13.85 -24.58 -1.30
CA GLU A 467 -14.67 -25.41 -2.18
C GLU A 467 -15.56 -24.59 -3.14
N LYS A 468 -16.09 -23.45 -2.66
CA LYS A 468 -16.90 -22.54 -3.48
C LYS A 468 -16.10 -21.90 -4.60
N MET A 469 -14.83 -21.50 -4.33
CA MET A 469 -13.93 -20.95 -5.35
C MET A 469 -13.59 -22.02 -6.39
N LEU A 470 -13.20 -23.22 -5.95
CA LEU A 470 -12.88 -24.33 -6.84
C LEU A 470 -14.09 -24.72 -7.71
N ALA A 471 -15.26 -24.85 -7.13
CA ALA A 471 -16.49 -25.17 -7.87
C ALA A 471 -16.85 -24.10 -8.92
N LEU A 472 -16.62 -22.80 -8.63
CA LEU A 472 -16.83 -21.73 -9.60
C LEU A 472 -15.85 -21.83 -10.77
N LEU A 473 -14.57 -22.07 -10.48
CA LEU A 473 -13.51 -22.21 -11.49
C LEU A 473 -13.77 -23.42 -12.38
N GLU A 474 -14.05 -24.59 -11.80
CA GLU A 474 -14.37 -25.83 -12.51
C GLU A 474 -15.63 -25.69 -13.39
N ARG A 475 -16.68 -25.03 -12.87
CA ARG A 475 -17.89 -24.74 -13.65
C ARG A 475 -17.57 -23.91 -14.91
N ASN A 476 -16.59 -23.02 -14.82
CA ASN A 476 -16.11 -22.24 -15.97
C ASN A 476 -15.13 -23.02 -16.86
N GLY A 477 -14.72 -24.24 -16.47
CA GLY A 477 -13.83 -25.11 -17.26
C GLY A 477 -12.36 -24.80 -17.05
N ILE A 478 -12.02 -24.20 -15.91
CA ILE A 478 -10.64 -23.91 -15.46
C ILE A 478 -10.18 -25.11 -14.63
N ASP A 479 -9.00 -25.65 -14.96
CA ASP A 479 -8.34 -26.65 -14.15
C ASP A 479 -7.85 -26.02 -12.84
N THR A 480 -8.21 -26.62 -11.71
CA THR A 480 -7.89 -26.09 -10.38
C THR A 480 -6.67 -26.74 -9.76
N ALA A 481 -6.07 -27.74 -10.44
CA ALA A 481 -4.90 -28.46 -9.93
C ALA A 481 -3.68 -27.52 -9.80
N GLY A 482 -3.15 -27.42 -8.59
CA GLY A 482 -1.93 -26.63 -8.32
C GLY A 482 -2.14 -25.12 -8.16
N LEU A 483 -3.37 -24.61 -8.23
CA LEU A 483 -3.66 -23.20 -7.96
C LEU A 483 -3.45 -22.87 -6.49
N THR A 484 -2.70 -21.82 -6.20
CA THR A 484 -2.62 -21.22 -4.86
C THR A 484 -3.94 -20.51 -4.51
N PHE A 485 -4.16 -20.25 -3.22
CA PHE A 485 -5.33 -19.47 -2.78
C PHE A 485 -5.39 -18.09 -3.47
N THR A 486 -4.26 -17.40 -3.57
CA THR A 486 -4.16 -16.08 -4.20
C THR A 486 -4.51 -16.14 -5.68
N GLN A 487 -4.00 -17.13 -6.42
CA GLN A 487 -4.30 -17.34 -7.84
C GLN A 487 -5.77 -17.69 -8.08
N ALA A 488 -6.33 -18.59 -7.27
CA ALA A 488 -7.75 -18.93 -7.35
C ALA A 488 -8.64 -17.70 -7.09
N LYS A 489 -8.28 -16.86 -6.10
CA LYS A 489 -8.97 -15.60 -5.80
C LYS A 489 -8.90 -14.63 -6.98
N GLN A 490 -7.74 -14.50 -7.64
CA GLN A 490 -7.57 -13.66 -8.82
C GLN A 490 -8.47 -14.12 -9.97
N LEU A 491 -8.44 -15.41 -10.30
CA LEU A 491 -9.27 -15.98 -11.38
C LEU A 491 -10.77 -15.86 -11.11
N VAL A 492 -11.20 -16.02 -9.86
CA VAL A 492 -12.60 -15.80 -9.46
C VAL A 492 -12.97 -14.32 -9.66
N GLY A 493 -12.10 -13.39 -9.26
CA GLY A 493 -12.30 -11.96 -9.49
C GLY A 493 -12.44 -11.62 -10.97
N GLU A 494 -11.58 -12.18 -11.82
CA GLU A 494 -11.63 -11.97 -13.28
C GLU A 494 -12.92 -12.52 -13.91
N ILE A 495 -13.39 -13.69 -13.47
CA ILE A 495 -14.67 -14.25 -13.94
C ILE A 495 -15.84 -13.33 -13.58
N ILE A 496 -15.85 -12.80 -12.35
CA ILE A 496 -16.90 -11.89 -11.89
C ILE A 496 -16.86 -10.59 -12.68
N HIS A 497 -15.69 -10.00 -12.83
CA HIS A 497 -15.48 -8.76 -13.59
C HIS A 497 -15.98 -8.91 -15.03
N ARG A 498 -15.58 -9.98 -15.73
CA ARG A 498 -16.04 -10.26 -17.10
C ARG A 498 -17.55 -10.43 -17.20
N TYR A 499 -18.17 -11.01 -16.18
CA TYR A 499 -19.62 -11.14 -16.14
C TYR A 499 -20.32 -9.78 -16.00
N GLU A 500 -19.81 -8.92 -15.11
CA GLU A 500 -20.33 -7.57 -14.87
C GLU A 500 -20.16 -6.69 -16.10
N GLU A 501 -19.01 -6.72 -16.74
CA GLU A 501 -18.69 -5.97 -17.97
C GLU A 501 -19.27 -6.60 -19.26
N ARG A 502 -20.02 -7.69 -19.14
CA ARG A 502 -20.60 -8.42 -20.28
C ARG A 502 -19.57 -8.87 -21.31
N GLN A 503 -18.37 -9.18 -20.90
CA GLN A 503 -17.31 -9.76 -21.73
C GLN A 503 -17.52 -11.25 -21.94
N CYS A 504 -16.78 -11.84 -22.90
CA CYS A 504 -16.85 -13.25 -23.18
C CYS A 504 -16.41 -14.11 -21.99
N SER A 505 -17.10 -15.23 -21.78
CA SER A 505 -16.77 -16.21 -20.73
C SER A 505 -15.44 -16.89 -21.00
N PHE A 506 -14.81 -17.47 -19.96
CA PHE A 506 -13.58 -18.26 -20.13
C PHE A 506 -13.70 -19.34 -21.22
N LYS A 507 -14.82 -20.04 -21.30
CA LYS A 507 -15.06 -21.08 -22.32
C LYS A 507 -15.05 -20.49 -23.73
N GLN A 508 -15.66 -19.31 -23.90
CA GLN A 508 -15.66 -18.61 -25.17
C GLN A 508 -14.26 -18.05 -25.49
N ALA A 509 -13.61 -17.41 -24.52
CA ALA A 509 -12.25 -16.87 -24.66
C ALA A 509 -11.26 -17.97 -25.06
N ARG A 510 -11.28 -19.12 -24.36
CA ARG A 510 -10.45 -20.29 -24.69
C ARG A 510 -10.69 -20.81 -26.10
N LEU A 511 -11.94 -20.83 -26.54
CA LEU A 511 -12.28 -21.26 -27.89
C LEU A 511 -11.80 -20.25 -28.93
N LEU A 512 -12.00 -18.96 -28.70
CA LEU A 512 -11.53 -17.88 -29.58
C LEU A 512 -10.00 -17.86 -29.69
N ALA A 513 -9.28 -17.99 -28.57
CA ALA A 513 -7.83 -18.09 -28.53
C ALA A 513 -7.30 -19.22 -29.41
N ARG A 514 -7.95 -20.39 -29.36
CA ARG A 514 -7.59 -21.56 -30.18
C ARG A 514 -7.60 -21.26 -31.68
N TYR A 515 -8.46 -20.35 -32.14
CA TYR A 515 -8.59 -19.94 -33.53
C TYR A 515 -7.93 -18.58 -33.84
N GLY A 516 -7.17 -18.02 -32.88
CA GLY A 516 -6.41 -16.78 -33.06
C GLY A 516 -7.27 -15.50 -33.07
N TYR A 517 -8.43 -15.52 -32.43
CA TYR A 517 -9.26 -14.34 -32.23
C TYR A 517 -8.93 -13.69 -30.86
N PRO A 518 -9.21 -12.39 -30.71
CA PRO A 518 -9.10 -11.72 -29.42
C PRO A 518 -10.00 -12.39 -28.35
N THR A 519 -9.54 -12.36 -27.08
CA THR A 519 -10.24 -12.99 -25.94
C THR A 519 -10.90 -11.99 -25.02
N ASP A 520 -10.79 -10.69 -25.31
CA ASP A 520 -11.33 -9.55 -24.56
C ASP A 520 -12.54 -8.89 -25.22
N VAL A 521 -13.22 -9.63 -26.09
CA VAL A 521 -14.39 -9.14 -26.82
C VAL A 521 -15.69 -9.27 -26.01
N PRO A 522 -16.71 -8.42 -26.29
CA PRO A 522 -18.02 -8.55 -25.68
C PRO A 522 -18.68 -9.92 -25.91
N PHE A 523 -19.46 -10.40 -24.94
CA PHE A 523 -20.13 -11.70 -24.98
C PHE A 523 -20.91 -11.94 -26.29
N ALA A 524 -21.66 -10.93 -26.74
CA ALA A 524 -22.44 -11.03 -27.96
C ALA A 524 -21.57 -11.14 -29.23
N GLU A 525 -20.42 -10.50 -29.23
CA GLU A 525 -19.44 -10.60 -30.33
C GLU A 525 -18.74 -11.94 -30.33
N ALA A 526 -18.30 -12.42 -29.17
CA ALA A 526 -17.73 -13.76 -29.01
C ALA A 526 -18.68 -14.83 -29.53
N SER A 527 -19.97 -14.76 -29.21
CA SER A 527 -20.99 -15.69 -29.68
C SER A 527 -21.10 -15.65 -31.22
N ARG A 528 -21.11 -14.46 -31.82
CA ARG A 528 -21.14 -14.31 -33.29
C ARG A 528 -19.91 -14.91 -33.97
N LEU A 529 -18.71 -14.68 -33.41
CA LEU A 529 -17.46 -15.24 -33.94
C LEU A 529 -17.44 -16.76 -33.84
N ILE A 530 -17.91 -17.32 -32.73
CA ILE A 530 -18.00 -18.76 -32.53
C ILE A 530 -19.02 -19.38 -33.50
N ASP A 531 -20.18 -18.76 -33.69
CA ASP A 531 -21.19 -19.23 -34.67
C ASP A 531 -20.67 -19.19 -36.11
N ALA A 532 -19.89 -18.16 -36.44
CA ALA A 532 -19.22 -18.05 -37.74
C ALA A 532 -18.18 -19.17 -37.95
N LEU A 533 -17.39 -19.48 -36.92
CA LEU A 533 -16.45 -20.60 -36.94
C LEU A 533 -17.17 -21.94 -37.12
N ALA A 534 -18.27 -22.16 -36.36
CA ALA A 534 -19.06 -23.38 -36.45
C ALA A 534 -19.65 -23.57 -37.87
N LYS A 535 -20.19 -22.50 -38.46
CA LYS A 535 -20.72 -22.50 -39.83
C LYS A 535 -19.65 -22.75 -40.87
N ASN A 536 -18.38 -22.38 -40.62
CA ASN A 536 -17.26 -22.57 -41.51
C ASN A 536 -16.44 -23.85 -41.17
N ASN A 537 -17.09 -24.88 -40.63
CA ASN A 537 -16.45 -26.14 -40.26
C ASN A 537 -15.21 -25.97 -39.37
N TRP A 538 -15.28 -25.05 -38.42
CA TRP A 538 -14.22 -24.73 -37.45
C TRP A 538 -12.89 -24.28 -38.14
N LYS A 539 -13.00 -23.64 -39.30
CA LYS A 539 -11.88 -22.97 -39.94
C LYS A 539 -12.06 -21.46 -39.82
N ARG A 540 -10.96 -20.74 -39.61
CA ARG A 540 -11.02 -19.28 -39.60
C ARG A 540 -11.37 -18.80 -41.02
N PRO A 541 -12.40 -17.94 -41.20
CA PRO A 541 -12.65 -17.32 -42.49
C PRO A 541 -11.39 -16.55 -42.93
N GLU A 542 -11.00 -16.67 -44.19
CA GLU A 542 -9.94 -15.80 -44.72
C GLU A 542 -10.41 -14.34 -44.62
N PRO A 543 -9.53 -13.39 -44.23
CA PRO A 543 -9.90 -12.00 -44.25
C PRO A 543 -10.31 -11.64 -45.68
N ALA A 544 -11.48 -11.04 -45.84
CA ALA A 544 -11.92 -10.52 -47.13
C ALA A 544 -10.79 -9.63 -47.69
N ALA A 545 -10.38 -9.89 -48.90
CA ALA A 545 -9.40 -9.06 -49.58
C ALA A 545 -9.86 -7.60 -49.54
N PRO A 546 -8.96 -6.62 -49.29
CA PRO A 546 -9.33 -5.22 -49.28
C PRO A 546 -10.03 -4.91 -50.62
N VAL A 547 -11.25 -4.39 -50.52
CA VAL A 547 -11.97 -3.89 -51.69
C VAL A 547 -11.18 -2.67 -52.17
N GLU A 548 -10.46 -2.80 -53.26
CA GLU A 548 -9.92 -1.66 -53.99
C GLU A 548 -11.08 -0.79 -54.43
N VAL A 549 -11.25 0.35 -53.77
CA VAL A 549 -12.18 1.40 -54.18
C VAL A 549 -11.46 2.14 -55.32
N TYR A 550 -11.90 1.90 -56.54
CA TYR A 550 -11.55 2.68 -57.71
C TYR A 550 -12.17 4.08 -57.63
#